data_240569b76802ff45e9e5b9d737d9e411
#
_entry.id   240569b76802ff45e9e5b9d737d9e411
#
_cell.length_a   1.000
_cell.length_b   1.000
_cell.length_c   1.000
_cell.angle_alpha   90.00
_cell.angle_beta   90.00
_cell.angle_gamma   90.00
#
_symmetry.space_group_name_H-M   'P 1'
#
loop_
_entity.id
_entity.type
_entity.pdbx_description
1 polymer ?
#
loop_
_entity_poly.entity_id
_entity_poly.type
_entity_poly.pdbx_seq_one_letter_code
_entity_poly.pdbx_strand_id
1 'polypeptide(L)'
;MLFLNCKFSKIKSVMFTGIVETIGIIKDISQDQENLNLTIESKITNELKIDQSVSHNGICLTVVAIKENLYTVTAIKETIEKTTIGNWKKNDPVNLERAMILGSRLDGHIVQGHVDQIGVCKNIKEADGSWYFTFEYDTVLNNVTIEKGSITINGTSLTVVNSKLNEFSVAIIPYTYENTIFSKIKIGDSVNLEFDVIGKYVKRLTELGVYNK
;
A
#
# COMPACT_ATOMS: atom_id res chain seq x y z
N MET A 1 -36.54 29.32 -16.37
CA MET A 1 -35.38 29.23 -15.51
C MET A 1 -35.24 27.79 -15.06
N LEU A 2 -34.58 26.95 -15.88
CA LEU A 2 -34.40 25.51 -15.62
C LEU A 2 -33.15 25.36 -14.76
N PHE A 3 -33.29 24.98 -13.50
CA PHE A 3 -32.18 24.49 -12.67
C PHE A 3 -31.85 23.08 -13.14
N LEU A 4 -30.74 22.93 -13.88
CA LEU A 4 -30.11 21.63 -14.10
C LEU A 4 -29.59 21.14 -12.73
N ASN A 5 -30.29 20.18 -12.14
CA ASN A 5 -29.74 19.36 -11.06
C ASN A 5 -28.64 18.47 -11.63
N CYS A 6 -27.43 19.01 -11.76
CA CYS A 6 -26.23 18.22 -12.01
C CYS A 6 -25.94 17.46 -10.70
N LYS A 7 -26.37 16.20 -10.62
CA LYS A 7 -25.84 15.26 -9.61
C LYS A 7 -24.37 15.08 -9.91
N PHE A 8 -23.53 15.88 -9.30
CA PHE A 8 -22.12 15.53 -9.19
C PHE A 8 -22.04 14.19 -8.48
N SER A 9 -21.79 13.11 -9.22
CA SER A 9 -21.26 11.89 -8.60
C SER A 9 -20.01 12.34 -7.84
N LYS A 10 -19.99 12.14 -6.52
CA LYS A 10 -18.82 12.43 -5.71
C LYS A 10 -17.69 11.57 -6.28
N ILE A 11 -16.80 12.16 -7.06
CA ILE A 11 -15.52 11.54 -7.38
C ILE A 11 -14.83 11.45 -6.03
N LYS A 12 -14.83 10.27 -5.44
CA LYS A 12 -14.04 9.98 -4.24
C LYS A 12 -12.59 9.84 -4.71
N SER A 13 -11.84 10.91 -4.68
CA SER A 13 -10.39 10.80 -4.77
C SER A 13 -9.93 10.11 -3.49
N VAL A 14 -9.56 8.84 -3.60
CA VAL A 14 -9.01 8.07 -2.48
C VAL A 14 -7.52 8.29 -2.46
N MET A 15 -6.98 8.72 -1.33
CA MET A 15 -5.57 8.98 -1.12
C MET A 15 -5.17 8.51 0.27
N PHE A 16 -3.97 7.99 0.38
CA PHE A 16 -3.31 7.60 1.62
C PHE A 16 -2.00 8.39 1.76
N THR A 17 -1.37 8.27 2.92
CA THR A 17 -0.09 8.92 3.22
C THR A 17 1.06 7.93 3.34
N GLY A 18 0.75 6.65 3.49
CA GLY A 18 1.70 5.60 3.81
C GLY A 18 2.11 5.60 5.31
N ILE A 19 1.33 6.27 6.15
CA ILE A 19 1.48 6.20 7.60
C ILE A 19 0.50 5.17 8.15
N VAL A 20 1.04 4.03 8.57
CA VAL A 20 0.25 2.93 9.12
C VAL A 20 -0.41 3.37 10.43
N GLU A 21 -1.74 3.27 10.51
CA GLU A 21 -2.49 3.63 11.71
C GLU A 21 -2.51 2.48 12.74
N THR A 22 -2.61 1.25 12.25
CA THR A 22 -2.68 0.05 13.08
C THR A 22 -2.39 -1.22 12.29
N ILE A 23 -2.21 -2.32 12.99
CA ILE A 23 -2.15 -3.66 12.43
C ILE A 23 -3.51 -4.33 12.61
N GLY A 24 -4.09 -4.84 11.53
CA GLY A 24 -5.24 -5.73 11.56
C GLY A 24 -4.83 -7.19 11.53
N ILE A 25 -5.75 -8.07 11.88
CA ILE A 25 -5.57 -9.53 11.83
C ILE A 25 -6.61 -10.13 10.90
N ILE A 26 -6.20 -10.90 9.92
CA ILE A 26 -7.10 -11.63 9.02
C ILE A 26 -7.79 -12.75 9.81
N LYS A 27 -9.11 -12.69 9.93
CA LYS A 27 -9.91 -13.68 10.65
C LYS A 27 -10.50 -14.74 9.75
N ASP A 28 -10.80 -14.37 8.51
CA ASP A 28 -11.34 -15.30 7.52
C ASP A 28 -10.99 -14.86 6.11
N ILE A 29 -10.85 -15.84 5.21
CA ILE A 29 -10.67 -15.62 3.77
C ILE A 29 -11.60 -16.60 3.07
N SER A 30 -12.50 -16.07 2.25
CA SER A 30 -13.41 -16.89 1.45
C SER A 30 -13.37 -16.48 -0.02
N GLN A 31 -13.41 -17.46 -0.89
CA GLN A 31 -13.48 -17.22 -2.33
C GLN A 31 -14.94 -17.07 -2.77
N ASP A 32 -15.19 -16.06 -3.57
CA ASP A 32 -16.47 -15.82 -4.24
C ASP A 32 -16.21 -15.62 -5.74
N GLN A 33 -16.43 -16.67 -6.52
CA GLN A 33 -16.06 -16.75 -7.93
C GLN A 33 -14.55 -16.48 -8.13
N GLU A 34 -14.18 -15.41 -8.83
CA GLU A 34 -12.78 -14.99 -9.03
C GLU A 34 -12.28 -13.99 -7.98
N ASN A 35 -13.12 -13.61 -7.01
CA ASN A 35 -12.79 -12.65 -5.97
C ASN A 35 -12.43 -13.32 -4.65
N LEU A 36 -11.68 -12.61 -3.80
CA LEU A 36 -11.43 -12.98 -2.41
C LEU A 36 -12.13 -11.99 -1.47
N ASN A 37 -12.94 -12.52 -0.56
CA ASN A 37 -13.47 -11.77 0.55
C ASN A 37 -12.58 -11.99 1.77
N LEU A 38 -12.10 -10.92 2.37
CA LEU A 38 -11.24 -10.95 3.57
C LEU A 38 -11.99 -10.31 4.72
N THR A 39 -12.13 -11.02 5.83
CA THR A 39 -12.67 -10.49 7.07
C THR A 39 -11.53 -10.18 8.03
N ILE A 40 -11.45 -8.94 8.48
CA ILE A 40 -10.34 -8.41 9.25
C ILE A 40 -10.85 -7.88 10.61
N GLU A 41 -10.13 -8.22 11.67
CA GLU A 41 -10.29 -7.62 12.99
C GLU A 41 -9.32 -6.46 13.16
N SER A 42 -9.81 -5.31 13.60
CA SER A 42 -8.96 -4.14 13.82
C SER A 42 -9.53 -3.19 14.86
N LYS A 43 -8.65 -2.44 15.50
CA LYS A 43 -9.01 -1.37 16.44
C LYS A 43 -9.79 -0.24 15.79
N ILE A 44 -9.59 0.00 14.49
CA ILE A 44 -10.27 1.07 13.74
C ILE A 44 -11.65 0.65 13.20
N THR A 45 -12.05 -0.61 13.37
CA THR A 45 -13.31 -1.13 12.76
C THR A 45 -14.54 -0.29 13.13
N ASN A 46 -14.66 0.14 14.39
CA ASN A 46 -15.79 0.93 14.86
C ASN A 46 -15.88 2.35 14.26
N GLU A 47 -14.80 2.81 13.64
CA GLU A 47 -14.72 4.11 12.98
C GLU A 47 -14.94 4.00 11.45
N LEU A 48 -14.97 2.77 10.92
CA LEU A 48 -15.19 2.52 9.50
C LEU A 48 -16.65 2.63 9.11
N LYS A 49 -16.88 2.87 7.82
CA LYS A 49 -18.21 2.86 7.19
C LYS A 49 -18.17 2.02 5.93
N ILE A 50 -19.29 1.39 5.58
CA ILE A 50 -19.47 0.74 4.28
C ILE A 50 -19.17 1.76 3.17
N ASP A 51 -18.55 1.30 2.08
CA ASP A 51 -18.11 2.11 0.94
C ASP A 51 -16.91 3.04 1.25
N GLN A 52 -16.24 2.85 2.37
CA GLN A 52 -14.99 3.54 2.71
C GLN A 52 -13.80 2.73 2.22
N SER A 53 -12.75 3.41 1.75
CA SER A 53 -11.50 2.77 1.35
C SER A 53 -10.52 2.68 2.52
N VAL A 54 -9.86 1.55 2.63
CA VAL A 54 -8.79 1.28 3.59
C VAL A 54 -7.64 0.64 2.84
N SER A 55 -6.42 1.04 3.11
CA SER A 55 -5.19 0.42 2.61
C SER A 55 -4.84 -0.79 3.47
N HIS A 56 -4.63 -1.94 2.84
CA HIS A 56 -4.26 -3.22 3.46
C HIS A 56 -2.92 -3.66 2.91
N ASN A 57 -1.85 -3.53 3.67
CA ASN A 57 -0.49 -3.71 3.15
C ASN A 57 -0.28 -2.96 1.81
N GLY A 58 -0.76 -1.72 1.72
CA GLY A 58 -0.65 -0.89 0.51
C GLY A 58 -1.70 -1.17 -0.58
N ILE A 59 -2.64 -2.08 -0.35
CA ILE A 59 -3.71 -2.40 -1.29
C ILE A 59 -4.97 -1.64 -0.88
N CYS A 60 -5.45 -0.73 -1.72
CA CYS A 60 -6.71 -0.02 -1.51
C CYS A 60 -7.90 -0.96 -1.73
N LEU A 61 -8.65 -1.25 -0.68
CA LEU A 61 -9.85 -2.08 -0.73
C LEU A 61 -11.04 -1.35 -0.09
N THR A 62 -12.23 -1.60 -0.63
CA THR A 62 -13.47 -0.98 -0.13
C THR A 62 -14.12 -1.87 0.92
N VAL A 63 -14.54 -1.26 2.02
CA VAL A 63 -15.32 -1.94 3.08
C VAL A 63 -16.70 -2.27 2.55
N VAL A 64 -17.05 -3.55 2.53
CA VAL A 64 -18.35 -4.05 2.02
C VAL A 64 -19.29 -4.51 3.13
N ALA A 65 -18.78 -4.88 4.29
CA ALA A 65 -19.56 -5.25 5.47
C ALA A 65 -18.82 -4.91 6.76
N ILE A 66 -19.60 -4.65 7.83
CA ILE A 66 -19.08 -4.43 9.19
C ILE A 66 -19.96 -5.21 10.15
N LYS A 67 -19.34 -5.97 11.04
CA LYS A 67 -20.02 -6.73 12.09
C LYS A 67 -19.16 -6.74 13.36
N GLU A 68 -19.64 -6.08 14.42
CA GLU A 68 -18.90 -5.95 15.68
C GLU A 68 -17.49 -5.34 15.44
N ASN A 69 -16.44 -6.01 15.87
CA ASN A 69 -15.03 -5.61 15.66
C ASN A 69 -14.41 -6.13 14.36
N LEU A 70 -15.24 -6.67 13.45
CA LEU A 70 -14.83 -7.23 12.17
C LEU A 70 -15.37 -6.40 11.02
N TYR A 71 -14.58 -6.27 9.97
CA TYR A 71 -15.06 -5.74 8.70
C TYR A 71 -14.59 -6.62 7.54
N THR A 72 -15.33 -6.56 6.44
CA THR A 72 -15.03 -7.36 5.23
C THR A 72 -14.70 -6.43 4.08
N VAL A 73 -13.70 -6.82 3.30
CA VAL A 73 -13.31 -6.20 2.03
C VAL A 73 -13.26 -7.27 0.95
N THR A 74 -13.40 -6.86 -0.32
CA THR A 74 -13.32 -7.76 -1.47
C THR A 74 -12.16 -7.37 -2.38
N ALA A 75 -11.29 -8.31 -2.68
CA ALA A 75 -10.24 -8.17 -3.69
C ALA A 75 -10.68 -8.85 -4.99
N ILE A 76 -10.64 -8.12 -6.10
CA ILE A 76 -10.93 -8.64 -7.44
C ILE A 76 -9.73 -9.39 -8.00
N LYS A 77 -9.94 -10.20 -9.04
CA LYS A 77 -8.92 -11.01 -9.71
C LYS A 77 -7.64 -10.24 -10.02
N GLU A 78 -7.74 -9.06 -10.62
CA GLU A 78 -6.58 -8.23 -10.95
C GLU A 78 -5.73 -7.89 -9.71
N THR A 79 -6.40 -7.57 -8.60
CA THR A 79 -5.72 -7.29 -7.32
C THR A 79 -5.02 -8.53 -6.79
N ILE A 80 -5.65 -9.71 -6.91
CA ILE A 80 -5.08 -10.98 -6.47
C ILE A 80 -3.81 -11.32 -7.27
N GLU A 81 -3.84 -11.10 -8.57
CA GLU A 81 -2.72 -11.41 -9.48
C GLU A 81 -1.53 -10.47 -9.33
N LYS A 82 -1.78 -9.19 -9.02
CA LYS A 82 -0.74 -8.14 -8.97
C LYS A 82 -0.14 -7.90 -7.58
N THR A 83 -0.70 -8.48 -6.54
CA THR A 83 -0.31 -8.21 -5.16
C THR A 83 -0.06 -9.48 -4.37
N THR A 84 0.45 -9.32 -3.14
CA THR A 84 0.67 -10.46 -2.24
C THR A 84 -0.60 -11.04 -1.64
N ILE A 85 -1.78 -10.44 -1.87
CA ILE A 85 -3.04 -10.79 -1.18
C ILE A 85 -3.47 -12.24 -1.38
N GLY A 86 -3.16 -12.82 -2.56
CA GLY A 86 -3.47 -14.23 -2.86
C GLY A 86 -2.70 -15.23 -2.00
N ASN A 87 -1.63 -14.81 -1.33
CA ASN A 87 -0.80 -15.63 -0.46
C ASN A 87 -1.14 -15.48 1.03
N TRP A 88 -2.02 -14.54 1.38
CA TRP A 88 -2.37 -14.27 2.77
C TRP A 88 -3.17 -15.41 3.38
N LYS A 89 -3.03 -15.59 4.69
CA LYS A 89 -3.66 -16.65 5.44
C LYS A 89 -4.40 -16.10 6.65
N LYS A 90 -5.32 -16.90 7.18
CA LYS A 90 -5.96 -16.64 8.46
C LYS A 90 -4.89 -16.47 9.55
N ASN A 91 -5.08 -15.44 10.37
CA ASN A 91 -4.20 -14.95 11.43
C ASN A 91 -2.95 -14.16 10.95
N ASP A 92 -2.78 -13.93 9.66
CA ASP A 92 -1.73 -13.04 9.20
C ASP A 92 -2.02 -11.59 9.65
N PRO A 93 -1.00 -10.86 10.10
CA PRO A 93 -1.11 -9.44 10.38
C PRO A 93 -1.03 -8.63 9.08
N VAL A 94 -1.76 -7.52 9.03
CA VAL A 94 -1.80 -6.61 7.88
C VAL A 94 -1.74 -5.16 8.34
N ASN A 95 -0.88 -4.34 7.72
CA ASN A 95 -0.82 -2.91 7.94
C ASN A 95 -2.12 -2.26 7.44
N LEU A 96 -2.70 -1.39 8.23
CA LEU A 96 -3.93 -0.69 7.88
C LEU A 96 -3.75 0.82 7.96
N GLU A 97 -4.30 1.51 6.94
CA GLU A 97 -4.42 2.96 6.91
C GLU A 97 -5.77 3.32 6.27
N ARG A 98 -6.54 4.20 6.90
CA ARG A 98 -7.77 4.76 6.32
C ARG A 98 -7.44 5.82 5.29
N ALA A 99 -8.33 5.99 4.30
CA ALA A 99 -8.19 7.07 3.35
C ALA A 99 -8.10 8.43 4.05
N MET A 100 -7.16 9.26 3.59
CA MET A 100 -6.89 10.58 4.13
C MET A 100 -8.12 11.49 4.00
N ILE A 101 -8.39 12.28 5.03
CA ILE A 101 -9.42 13.32 4.99
C ILE A 101 -8.82 14.57 4.34
N LEU A 102 -9.60 15.24 3.48
CA LEU A 102 -9.15 16.48 2.86
C LEU A 102 -8.83 17.54 3.93
N GLY A 103 -7.63 18.10 3.85
CA GLY A 103 -7.11 19.05 4.85
C GLY A 103 -6.26 18.42 5.95
N SER A 104 -6.11 17.09 5.98
CA SER A 104 -5.17 16.41 6.87
C SER A 104 -3.73 16.68 6.45
N ARG A 105 -2.78 16.46 7.36
CA ARG A 105 -1.35 16.49 7.05
C ARG A 105 -0.95 15.33 6.17
N LEU A 106 0.01 15.55 5.30
CA LEU A 106 0.69 14.53 4.52
C LEU A 106 2.04 14.22 5.20
N ASP A 107 2.02 13.37 6.22
CA ASP A 107 3.23 13.06 7.01
C ASP A 107 4.15 12.03 6.31
N GLY A 108 3.67 11.35 5.25
CA GLY A 108 4.46 10.49 4.37
C GLY A 108 4.62 11.10 2.97
N HIS A 109 4.10 10.42 1.95
CA HIS A 109 4.01 10.93 0.58
C HIS A 109 2.64 10.60 -0.04
N ILE A 110 2.39 10.97 -1.28
CA ILE A 110 1.13 10.68 -1.98
C ILE A 110 1.09 9.20 -2.31
N VAL A 111 0.23 8.44 -1.64
CA VAL A 111 0.02 7.00 -1.81
C VAL A 111 -1.41 6.77 -2.28
N GLN A 112 -1.57 5.98 -3.34
CA GLN A 112 -2.88 5.69 -3.93
C GLN A 112 -3.48 4.39 -3.41
N GLY A 113 -2.64 3.49 -2.87
CA GLY A 113 -3.03 2.13 -2.55
C GLY A 113 -3.08 1.24 -3.80
N HIS A 114 -2.36 1.63 -4.85
CA HIS A 114 -2.31 0.94 -6.14
C HIS A 114 -0.93 0.30 -6.32
N VAL A 115 -0.82 -0.92 -5.84
CA VAL A 115 0.42 -1.71 -5.93
C VAL A 115 0.85 -1.86 -7.39
N ASP A 116 2.08 -1.49 -7.68
CA ASP A 116 2.66 -1.58 -9.03
C ASP A 116 3.22 -2.96 -9.31
N GLN A 117 3.88 -3.55 -8.31
CA GLN A 117 4.46 -4.89 -8.40
C GLN A 117 4.81 -5.46 -7.02
N ILE A 118 5.16 -6.72 -7.02
CA ILE A 118 5.70 -7.43 -5.87
C ILE A 118 7.23 -7.29 -5.88
N GLY A 119 7.81 -6.95 -4.73
CA GLY A 119 9.25 -7.05 -4.47
C GLY A 119 9.57 -8.20 -3.53
N VAL A 120 10.85 -8.56 -3.43
CA VAL A 120 11.35 -9.61 -2.55
C VAL A 120 12.37 -9.04 -1.58
N CYS A 121 12.22 -9.33 -0.29
CA CYS A 121 13.21 -8.97 0.72
C CYS A 121 14.48 -9.81 0.53
N LYS A 122 15.60 -9.17 0.19
CA LYS A 122 16.88 -9.85 -0.09
C LYS A 122 17.83 -9.86 1.09
N ASN A 123 17.75 -8.83 1.92
CA ASN A 123 18.64 -8.69 3.07
C ASN A 123 18.00 -7.88 4.19
N ILE A 124 18.34 -8.23 5.42
CA ILE A 124 17.97 -7.50 6.63
C ILE A 124 19.23 -7.36 7.47
N LYS A 125 19.63 -6.13 7.77
CA LYS A 125 20.80 -5.83 8.59
C LYS A 125 20.38 -4.92 9.74
N GLU A 126 20.60 -5.37 10.96
CA GLU A 126 20.49 -4.53 12.15
C GLU A 126 21.71 -3.62 12.28
N ALA A 127 21.50 -2.37 12.61
CA ALA A 127 22.55 -1.37 12.78
C ALA A 127 22.17 -0.35 13.86
N ASP A 128 22.77 -0.49 15.03
CA ASP A 128 22.67 0.47 16.16
C ASP A 128 21.26 1.01 16.44
N GLY A 129 20.29 0.08 16.65
CA GLY A 129 18.91 0.42 16.98
C GLY A 129 18.03 0.81 15.78
N SER A 130 18.46 0.51 14.58
CA SER A 130 17.67 0.58 13.35
C SER A 130 17.91 -0.66 12.48
N TRP A 131 17.08 -0.85 11.45
CA TRP A 131 17.19 -1.97 10.52
C TRP A 131 17.26 -1.47 9.10
N TYR A 132 18.19 -2.01 8.32
CA TYR A 132 18.22 -1.82 6.87
C TYR A 132 17.59 -3.03 6.20
N PHE A 133 16.53 -2.82 5.45
CA PHE A 133 15.90 -3.80 4.59
C PHE A 133 16.25 -3.52 3.14
N THR A 134 16.68 -4.54 2.42
CA THR A 134 16.98 -4.44 0.99
C THR A 134 15.96 -5.26 0.23
N PHE A 135 15.37 -4.66 -0.79
CA PHE A 135 14.35 -5.27 -1.63
C PHE A 135 14.78 -5.28 -3.09
N GLU A 136 14.55 -6.41 -3.75
CA GLU A 136 14.69 -6.57 -5.19
C GLU A 136 13.32 -6.49 -5.86
N TYR A 137 13.27 -5.92 -7.06
CA TYR A 137 12.06 -5.79 -7.86
C TYR A 137 12.35 -5.99 -9.35
N ASP A 138 11.28 -6.33 -10.14
CA ASP A 138 11.42 -6.56 -11.57
C ASP A 138 11.56 -5.23 -12.34
N THR A 139 12.55 -5.15 -13.22
CA THR A 139 12.79 -3.98 -14.08
C THR A 139 11.94 -3.96 -15.36
N VAL A 140 11.25 -5.06 -15.69
CA VAL A 140 10.43 -5.16 -16.93
C VAL A 140 9.37 -4.06 -16.98
N LEU A 141 8.82 -3.66 -15.83
CA LEU A 141 7.83 -2.58 -15.77
C LEU A 141 8.47 -1.17 -15.84
N ASN A 142 9.80 -1.10 -15.92
CA ASN A 142 10.55 0.16 -15.93
C ASN A 142 10.20 1.09 -14.77
N ASN A 143 9.82 0.54 -13.61
CA ASN A 143 9.70 1.31 -12.40
C ASN A 143 11.09 1.65 -11.88
N VAL A 144 11.24 2.83 -11.29
CA VAL A 144 12.54 3.31 -10.80
C VAL A 144 12.40 3.88 -9.40
N THR A 145 13.42 3.68 -8.58
CA THR A 145 13.63 4.42 -7.35
C THR A 145 14.72 5.46 -7.57
N ILE A 146 14.76 6.48 -6.74
CA ILE A 146 15.86 7.45 -6.69
C ILE A 146 16.39 7.54 -5.27
N GLU A 147 17.67 7.82 -5.13
CA GLU A 147 18.28 8.04 -3.83
C GLU A 147 17.57 9.18 -3.08
N LYS A 148 17.18 8.95 -1.82
CA LYS A 148 16.36 9.87 -1.00
C LYS A 148 14.95 10.14 -1.51
N GLY A 149 14.47 9.41 -2.52
CA GLY A 149 13.06 9.43 -2.94
C GLY A 149 12.17 8.63 -1.99
N SER A 150 10.87 8.63 -2.28
CA SER A 150 9.86 7.89 -1.52
C SER A 150 9.51 6.57 -2.21
N ILE A 151 9.18 5.57 -1.41
CA ILE A 151 8.62 4.28 -1.82
C ILE A 151 7.61 3.81 -0.78
N THR A 152 6.56 3.15 -1.23
CA THR A 152 5.63 2.48 -0.31
C THR A 152 5.90 0.98 -0.30
N ILE A 153 6.15 0.40 0.87
CA ILE A 153 6.35 -1.03 1.08
C ILE A 153 5.28 -1.54 2.04
N ASN A 154 4.44 -2.46 1.57
CA ASN A 154 3.30 -2.94 2.35
C ASN A 154 2.52 -1.80 3.02
N GLY A 155 2.26 -0.71 2.29
CA GLY A 155 1.51 0.45 2.77
C GLY A 155 2.30 1.42 3.64
N THR A 156 3.58 1.18 3.88
CA THR A 156 4.43 2.06 4.70
C THR A 156 5.27 2.97 3.81
N SER A 157 5.13 4.29 3.97
CA SER A 157 5.95 5.31 3.29
C SER A 157 7.35 5.34 3.87
N LEU A 158 8.37 5.18 3.03
CA LEU A 158 9.77 5.07 3.44
C LEU A 158 10.69 5.81 2.49
N THR A 159 11.83 6.25 3.02
CA THR A 159 12.87 6.89 2.24
C THR A 159 13.81 5.85 1.67
N VAL A 160 14.03 5.92 0.36
CA VAL A 160 14.96 5.06 -0.37
C VAL A 160 16.40 5.43 -0.03
N VAL A 161 17.21 4.41 0.20
CA VAL A 161 18.68 4.49 0.30
C VAL A 161 19.30 3.39 -0.55
N ASN A 162 20.52 3.61 -1.04
CA ASN A 162 21.21 2.65 -1.92
C ASN A 162 20.37 2.25 -3.15
N SER A 163 19.77 3.22 -3.83
CA SER A 163 19.00 2.99 -5.04
C SER A 163 19.87 2.41 -6.16
N LYS A 164 19.48 1.27 -6.71
CA LYS A 164 20.10 0.59 -7.85
C LYS A 164 19.04 0.31 -8.93
N LEU A 165 19.44 -0.32 -10.02
CA LEU A 165 18.56 -0.58 -11.16
C LEU A 165 17.34 -1.45 -10.77
N ASN A 166 17.56 -2.52 -10.00
CA ASN A 166 16.55 -3.50 -9.62
C ASN A 166 16.47 -3.75 -8.10
N GLU A 167 17.16 -2.93 -7.33
CA GLU A 167 17.29 -3.11 -5.89
C GLU A 167 17.35 -1.75 -5.20
N PHE A 168 16.78 -1.66 -4.02
CA PHE A 168 16.95 -0.51 -3.13
C PHE A 168 16.90 -0.98 -1.68
N SER A 169 17.36 -0.12 -0.77
CA SER A 169 17.24 -0.34 0.66
C SER A 169 16.39 0.76 1.31
N VAL A 170 15.89 0.47 2.49
CA VAL A 170 15.23 1.44 3.37
C VAL A 170 15.77 1.27 4.79
N ALA A 171 15.84 2.38 5.54
CA ALA A 171 16.21 2.35 6.94
C ALA A 171 14.95 2.44 7.80
N ILE A 172 14.73 1.47 8.68
CA ILE A 172 13.56 1.36 9.54
C ILE A 172 13.94 1.74 10.96
N ILE A 173 13.29 2.76 11.51
CA ILE A 173 13.44 3.19 12.90
C ILE A 173 12.65 2.26 13.84
N PRO A 174 12.99 2.18 15.14
CA PRO A 174 12.30 1.31 16.10
C PRO A 174 10.79 1.46 16.08
N TYR A 175 10.29 2.68 16.07
CA TYR A 175 8.85 2.94 16.04
C TYR A 175 8.15 2.27 14.85
N THR A 176 8.69 2.40 13.63
CA THR A 176 8.13 1.77 12.42
C THR A 176 8.25 0.25 12.48
N TYR A 177 9.37 -0.27 12.98
CA TYR A 177 9.58 -1.70 13.14
C TYR A 177 8.56 -2.36 14.07
N GLU A 178 8.25 -1.71 15.19
CA GLU A 178 7.33 -2.23 16.21
C GLU A 178 5.85 -2.04 15.85
N ASN A 179 5.51 -0.95 15.14
CA ASN A 179 4.13 -0.56 14.85
C ASN A 179 3.64 -0.96 13.45
N THR A 180 4.46 -1.69 12.69
CA THR A 180 4.09 -2.21 11.37
C THR A 180 4.48 -3.67 11.24
N ILE A 181 4.09 -4.31 10.12
CA ILE A 181 4.50 -5.71 9.85
C ILE A 181 5.98 -5.85 9.49
N PHE A 182 6.79 -4.79 9.50
CA PHE A 182 8.24 -4.89 9.24
C PHE A 182 8.94 -5.86 10.19
N SER A 183 8.52 -5.93 11.45
CA SER A 183 9.03 -6.91 12.43
C SER A 183 8.74 -8.38 12.08
N LYS A 184 7.89 -8.65 11.10
CA LYS A 184 7.53 -10.01 10.64
C LYS A 184 8.17 -10.38 9.33
N ILE A 185 8.69 -9.41 8.57
CA ILE A 185 9.32 -9.63 7.27
C ILE A 185 10.63 -10.40 7.46
N LYS A 186 10.83 -11.42 6.64
CA LYS A 186 12.05 -12.25 6.58
C LYS A 186 12.68 -12.17 5.20
N ILE A 187 13.95 -12.53 5.12
CA ILE A 187 14.64 -12.70 3.83
C ILE A 187 13.89 -13.76 3.02
N GLY A 188 13.56 -13.43 1.76
CA GLY A 188 12.76 -14.24 0.85
C GLY A 188 11.28 -13.89 0.82
N ASP A 189 10.76 -13.10 1.78
CA ASP A 189 9.35 -12.72 1.78
C ASP A 189 9.05 -11.74 0.65
N SER A 190 7.85 -11.90 0.09
CA SER A 190 7.28 -11.00 -0.90
C SER A 190 6.58 -9.81 -0.23
N VAL A 191 6.74 -8.64 -0.80
CA VAL A 191 6.12 -7.39 -0.33
C VAL A 191 5.43 -6.65 -1.47
N ASN A 192 4.38 -5.90 -1.17
CA ASN A 192 3.74 -5.00 -2.12
C ASN A 192 4.55 -3.71 -2.26
N LEU A 193 4.84 -3.31 -3.49
CA LEU A 193 5.54 -2.07 -3.81
C LEU A 193 4.61 -1.13 -4.57
N GLU A 194 4.51 0.11 -4.09
CA GLU A 194 3.93 1.21 -4.85
C GLU A 194 4.99 2.30 -4.99
N PHE A 195 5.38 2.60 -6.22
CA PHE A 195 6.35 3.64 -6.54
C PHE A 195 5.70 5.01 -6.49
N ASP A 196 6.48 6.03 -6.17
CA ASP A 196 5.99 7.40 -6.09
C ASP A 196 5.30 7.81 -7.40
N VAL A 197 4.05 8.26 -7.29
CA VAL A 197 3.22 8.63 -8.43
C VAL A 197 3.85 9.73 -9.28
N ILE A 198 4.64 10.62 -8.69
CA ILE A 198 5.35 11.68 -9.40
C ILE A 198 6.33 11.06 -10.40
N GLY A 199 7.08 10.04 -9.99
CA GLY A 199 7.99 9.29 -10.86
C GLY A 199 7.27 8.64 -12.05
N LYS A 200 6.08 8.08 -11.82
CA LYS A 200 5.25 7.47 -12.88
C LYS A 200 4.82 8.52 -13.95
N TYR A 201 4.41 9.71 -13.54
CA TYR A 201 4.06 10.79 -14.47
C TYR A 201 5.26 11.31 -15.23
N VAL A 202 6.40 11.56 -14.55
CA VAL A 202 7.65 11.99 -15.21
C VAL A 202 8.06 10.98 -16.26
N LYS A 203 8.10 9.69 -15.93
CA LYS A 203 8.38 8.60 -16.87
C LYS A 203 7.46 8.68 -18.09
N ARG A 204 6.15 8.75 -17.90
CA ARG A 204 5.18 8.77 -18.99
C ARG A 204 5.36 9.98 -19.90
N LEU A 205 5.63 11.17 -19.37
CA LEU A 205 5.88 12.39 -20.14
C LEU A 205 7.18 12.30 -20.94
N THR A 206 8.22 11.66 -20.38
CA THR A 206 9.48 11.42 -21.10
C THR A 206 9.29 10.46 -22.26
N GLU A 207 8.57 9.35 -22.07
CA GLU A 207 8.23 8.39 -23.12
C GLU A 207 7.44 9.03 -24.27
N LEU A 208 6.59 9.99 -23.98
CA LEU A 208 5.81 10.75 -24.97
C LEU A 208 6.63 11.84 -25.68
N GLY A 209 7.91 12.01 -25.33
CA GLY A 209 8.79 13.02 -25.94
C GLY A 209 8.40 14.47 -25.64
N VAL A 210 7.62 14.72 -24.60
CA VAL A 210 7.13 16.08 -24.27
C VAL A 210 8.27 17.05 -24.00
N TYR A 211 9.43 16.56 -23.58
CA TYR A 211 10.62 17.38 -23.25
C TYR A 211 11.68 17.41 -24.39
N ASN A 212 11.44 16.75 -25.53
CA ASN A 212 12.37 16.69 -26.64
C ASN A 212 12.05 17.74 -27.72
N LYS A 213 11.55 18.91 -27.36
CA LYS A 213 11.36 20.05 -28.23
C LYS A 213 12.39 21.12 -27.97
#